data_2a75bf5ad71c191f7d881076f5f811b2
#
_entry.id   2a75bf5ad71c191f7d881076f5f811b2
#
_cell.length_a   1.000
_cell.length_b   1.000
_cell.length_c   1.000
_cell.angle_alpha   90.00
_cell.angle_beta   90.00
_cell.angle_gamma   90.00
#
_symmetry.space_group_name_H-M   'P 1'
#
loop_
_entity.id
_entity.type
_entity.pdbx_description
1 polymer ?
#
loop_
_entity_poly.entity_id
_entity_poly.type
_entity_poly.pdbx_seq_one_letter_code
_entity_poly.pdbx_strand_id
1 'polypeptide(L)'
;MGVLLQIKNAHKSYGDQVLLDGAEATLTDDVKVGFVGRNGAGKSTLLRVILGEEELDRGEVVYHPKLRLGYLRQHDPFQPGETALEYLMRDSGQPDWKCGEVAGQFELKGDYLSGPLAKLSGGWQTRVKLAALLLHEPNLLLLDEPTNFLDLRTQILLEHFLRNYREACLIVSHDRAFLGATCSHTLDLSRGKLTLFPGKIDAFLEYQQERREHDERTNAAVLAKRRHLEEFIAKNKARASTATRARSKSKQLERLETVETDTDEPTANIRAPIVEPRKGPALRCRGLAIGYPERIVAAEIDLEIDHGSRAAIVGDNGQGKTTFLRSIVDSLEPLAGEVRWGHGCQTGIYAQHVYTSLPEKQTVLDYLEYNAAAGTKIQEILDLAGALLFRGEQVKKRIAVLSGGERARLCLAGLLLSQYNVLILDEPGNHLDVDTVEALAEALLAYKGTVVFTSHDRHFMKRIATNIIEVRDGHVTNYRGDYESYLYSVNKEIEDGERELAKGLSKAPPRGTKGGPSKSAKAPSGPPRRSEREIRKEMTNIERTIARLDELKKQTNNQLMTATDPAEALRLHNEVAALTPQLADAELRWCTLQEELGEAE
;
A
#
# COMPACT_ATOMS: atom_id res chain seq x y z
N MET A 1 3.80 -1.41 30.03
CA MET A 1 3.90 -0.36 28.99
C MET A 1 4.84 0.72 29.47
N GLY A 2 6.04 0.76 28.90
CA GLY A 2 7.00 1.83 29.14
C GLY A 2 6.87 2.90 28.06
N VAL A 3 7.00 4.18 28.45
CA VAL A 3 7.04 5.26 27.46
C VAL A 3 8.43 5.28 26.83
N LEU A 4 8.53 5.12 25.52
CA LEU A 4 9.78 5.18 24.76
C LEU A 4 10.11 6.60 24.32
N LEU A 5 9.08 7.34 23.88
CA LEU A 5 9.21 8.66 23.32
C LEU A 5 7.96 9.50 23.64
N GLN A 6 8.17 10.76 24.02
CA GLN A 6 7.09 11.73 24.25
C GLN A 6 7.40 13.04 23.57
N ILE A 7 6.49 13.50 22.73
CA ILE A 7 6.49 14.82 22.10
C ILE A 7 5.62 15.74 22.94
N LYS A 8 6.14 16.87 23.38
CA LYS A 8 5.46 17.82 24.25
C LYS A 8 5.42 19.20 23.63
N ASN A 9 4.22 19.71 23.43
CA ASN A 9 3.94 21.07 22.97
C ASN A 9 4.85 21.50 21.80
N ALA A 10 4.96 20.62 20.79
CA ALA A 10 5.85 20.80 19.65
C ALA A 10 5.29 21.85 18.68
N HIS A 11 6.11 22.84 18.35
CA HIS A 11 5.82 23.86 17.33
C HIS A 11 6.94 23.84 16.29
N LYS A 12 6.54 23.89 15.01
CA LYS A 12 7.48 23.96 13.87
C LYS A 12 6.83 24.66 12.70
N SER A 13 7.55 25.61 12.09
CA SER A 13 7.10 26.33 10.91
C SER A 13 8.23 26.52 9.90
N TYR A 14 7.88 26.63 8.63
CA TYR A 14 8.78 27.05 7.55
C TYR A 14 8.19 28.29 6.86
N GLY A 15 8.76 29.45 7.14
CA GLY A 15 8.20 30.73 6.69
C GLY A 15 6.77 30.88 7.21
N ASP A 16 5.80 31.06 6.31
CA ASP A 16 4.39 31.23 6.67
C ASP A 16 3.65 29.90 6.89
N GLN A 17 4.26 28.76 6.57
CA GLN A 17 3.62 27.46 6.71
C GLN A 17 3.88 26.88 8.10
N VAL A 18 2.81 26.74 8.89
CA VAL A 18 2.83 26.08 10.20
C VAL A 18 2.66 24.57 9.98
N LEU A 19 3.64 23.75 10.41
CA LEU A 19 3.60 22.30 10.32
C LEU A 19 3.17 21.64 11.63
N LEU A 20 3.63 22.18 12.77
CA LEU A 20 3.26 21.71 14.10
C LEU A 20 2.83 22.92 14.94
N ASP A 21 1.70 22.80 15.66
CA ASP A 21 1.14 23.86 16.50
C ASP A 21 0.64 23.27 17.82
N GLY A 22 1.56 23.18 18.80
CA GLY A 22 1.27 22.55 20.09
C GLY A 22 0.99 21.04 19.95
N ALA A 23 1.73 20.35 19.10
CA ALA A 23 1.56 18.93 18.84
C ALA A 23 2.06 18.09 20.02
N GLU A 24 1.26 17.10 20.44
CA GLU A 24 1.57 16.20 21.55
C GLU A 24 1.33 14.75 21.13
N ALA A 25 2.26 13.84 21.44
CA ALA A 25 2.10 12.42 21.23
C ALA A 25 3.00 11.63 22.21
N THR A 26 2.56 10.41 22.55
CA THR A 26 3.34 9.49 23.39
C THR A 26 3.38 8.12 22.70
N LEU A 27 4.58 7.58 22.51
CA LEU A 27 4.82 6.24 21.97
C LEU A 27 5.29 5.31 23.08
N THR A 28 4.67 4.15 23.18
CA THR A 28 4.97 3.10 24.17
C THR A 28 5.67 1.91 23.53
N ASP A 29 6.25 1.03 24.36
CA ASP A 29 7.17 -0.04 24.00
C ASP A 29 6.55 -1.24 23.25
N ASP A 30 5.23 -1.32 23.16
CA ASP A 30 4.52 -2.49 22.60
C ASP A 30 3.53 -2.14 21.47
N VAL A 31 3.57 -0.90 20.97
CA VAL A 31 2.58 -0.39 20.03
C VAL A 31 3.17 -0.15 18.65
N LYS A 32 2.47 -0.66 17.64
CA LYS A 32 2.75 -0.36 16.23
C LYS A 32 1.80 0.72 15.76
N VAL A 33 2.36 1.88 15.45
CA VAL A 33 1.61 3.09 15.10
C VAL A 33 1.77 3.39 13.63
N GLY A 34 0.66 3.44 12.90
CA GLY A 34 0.60 3.98 11.54
C GLY A 34 0.48 5.50 11.58
N PHE A 35 1.42 6.22 11.01
CA PHE A 35 1.43 7.67 10.99
C PHE A 35 0.90 8.19 9.67
N VAL A 36 -0.27 8.80 9.71
CA VAL A 36 -1.01 9.31 8.57
C VAL A 36 -1.13 10.83 8.60
N GLY A 37 -1.53 11.41 7.49
CA GLY A 37 -1.70 12.85 7.28
C GLY A 37 -1.41 13.24 5.85
N ARG A 38 -1.83 14.41 5.42
CA ARG A 38 -1.68 14.88 4.03
C ARG A 38 -0.22 15.06 3.62
N ASN A 39 0.03 15.07 2.31
CA ASN A 39 1.34 15.42 1.79
C ASN A 39 1.65 16.88 2.11
N GLY A 40 2.86 17.14 2.66
CA GLY A 40 3.26 18.46 3.11
C GLY A 40 2.76 18.84 4.52
N ALA A 41 2.02 17.97 5.22
CA ALA A 41 1.56 18.23 6.59
C ALA A 41 2.69 18.26 7.64
N GLY A 42 3.90 17.76 7.30
CA GLY A 42 5.04 17.76 8.21
C GLY A 42 5.43 16.39 8.78
N LYS A 43 4.91 15.28 8.21
CA LYS A 43 5.23 13.90 8.66
C LYS A 43 6.74 13.63 8.68
N SER A 44 7.42 13.83 7.56
CA SER A 44 8.87 13.61 7.46
C SER A 44 9.68 14.63 8.28
N THR A 45 9.17 15.85 8.48
CA THR A 45 9.77 16.84 9.39
C THR A 45 9.70 16.33 10.84
N LEU A 46 8.56 15.80 11.27
CA LEU A 46 8.44 15.21 12.61
C LEU A 46 9.38 14.00 12.80
N LEU A 47 9.53 13.15 11.79
CA LEU A 47 10.52 12.05 11.86
C LEU A 47 11.94 12.58 12.01
N ARG A 48 12.34 13.64 11.26
CA ARG A 48 13.66 14.27 11.41
C ARG A 48 13.86 14.89 12.79
N VAL A 49 12.81 15.50 13.35
CA VAL A 49 12.84 16.00 14.73
C VAL A 49 13.06 14.84 15.73
N ILE A 50 12.36 13.71 15.55
CA ILE A 50 12.56 12.51 16.39
C ILE A 50 13.95 11.91 16.21
N LEU A 51 14.56 12.02 15.03
CA LEU A 51 15.93 11.59 14.77
C LEU A 51 17.00 12.56 15.33
N GLY A 52 16.60 13.76 15.77
CA GLY A 52 17.50 14.82 16.19
C GLY A 52 18.23 15.50 15.01
N GLU A 53 17.76 15.28 13.79
CA GLU A 53 18.30 15.92 12.57
C GLU A 53 17.72 17.33 12.35
N GLU A 54 16.63 17.66 13.06
CA GLU A 54 15.96 18.94 12.98
C GLU A 54 15.44 19.38 14.35
N GLU A 55 15.52 20.69 14.65
CA GLU A 55 15.09 21.27 15.91
C GLU A 55 13.65 21.80 15.82
N LEU A 56 12.91 21.71 16.92
CA LEU A 56 11.61 22.37 17.09
C LEU A 56 11.78 23.88 17.31
N ASP A 57 10.83 24.69 16.85
CA ASP A 57 10.80 26.11 17.17
C ASP A 57 10.45 26.33 18.66
N ARG A 58 9.58 25.45 19.21
CA ARG A 58 9.21 25.37 20.63
C ARG A 58 8.79 23.94 20.97
N GLY A 59 8.84 23.62 22.26
CA GLY A 59 8.51 22.29 22.77
C GLY A 59 9.75 21.39 22.89
N GLU A 60 9.53 20.14 23.21
CA GLU A 60 10.61 19.18 23.40
C GLU A 60 10.19 17.76 22.99
N VAL A 61 11.18 16.95 22.62
CA VAL A 61 11.05 15.49 22.46
C VAL A 61 11.82 14.82 23.59
N VAL A 62 11.12 14.06 24.41
CA VAL A 62 11.70 13.34 25.57
C VAL A 62 11.89 11.89 25.19
N TYR A 63 13.10 11.39 25.32
CA TYR A 63 13.47 10.01 25.00
C TYR A 63 13.68 9.18 26.27
N HIS A 64 13.27 7.92 26.23
CA HIS A 64 13.61 6.98 27.29
C HIS A 64 15.11 6.69 27.28
N PRO A 65 15.81 6.62 28.44
CA PRO A 65 17.26 6.38 28.50
C PRO A 65 17.74 5.08 27.82
N LYS A 66 16.86 4.08 27.71
CA LYS A 66 17.14 2.80 27.03
C LYS A 66 16.62 2.73 25.61
N LEU A 67 16.25 3.85 25.02
CA LEU A 67 15.77 3.89 23.63
C LEU A 67 16.92 3.50 22.68
N ARG A 68 16.67 2.50 21.84
CA ARG A 68 17.50 2.12 20.68
C ARG A 68 16.65 2.34 19.44
N LEU A 69 16.90 3.48 18.79
CA LEU A 69 16.15 3.90 17.63
C LEU A 69 16.72 3.24 16.38
N GLY A 70 15.87 2.59 15.59
CA GLY A 70 16.19 2.11 14.25
C GLY A 70 15.47 2.94 13.22
N TYR A 71 16.19 3.47 12.23
CA TYR A 71 15.61 4.25 11.13
C TYR A 71 16.03 3.69 9.78
N LEU A 72 15.05 3.40 8.92
CA LEU A 72 15.32 2.95 7.55
C LEU A 72 15.71 4.15 6.69
N ARG A 73 17.00 4.25 6.36
CA ARG A 73 17.53 5.35 5.54
C ARG A 73 17.10 5.23 4.08
N GLN A 74 16.70 6.33 3.49
CA GLN A 74 16.35 6.40 2.06
C GLN A 74 17.60 6.32 1.15
N HIS A 75 18.75 6.83 1.61
CA HIS A 75 20.01 6.79 0.85
C HIS A 75 20.74 5.46 1.00
N ASP A 76 21.49 5.09 -0.02
CA ASP A 76 22.26 3.85 -0.04
C ASP A 76 23.59 4.02 0.69
N PRO A 77 23.80 3.32 1.83
CA PRO A 77 25.03 3.41 2.62
C PRO A 77 26.11 2.45 2.11
N PHE A 78 25.97 1.92 0.90
CA PHE A 78 26.81 0.87 0.33
C PHE A 78 28.14 1.38 -0.20
N GLN A 79 29.20 0.57 -0.03
CA GLN A 79 30.51 0.86 -0.61
C GLN A 79 30.66 0.22 -2.00
N PRO A 80 31.45 0.80 -2.91
CA PRO A 80 31.69 0.22 -4.21
C PRO A 80 32.29 -1.21 -4.13
N GLY A 81 31.64 -2.19 -4.77
CA GLY A 81 32.09 -3.58 -4.82
C GLY A 81 31.76 -4.41 -3.58
N GLU A 82 31.14 -3.85 -2.55
CA GLU A 82 30.75 -4.54 -1.33
C GLU A 82 29.63 -5.55 -1.59
N THR A 83 29.72 -6.72 -0.97
CA THR A 83 28.66 -7.74 -0.97
C THR A 83 27.62 -7.44 0.12
N ALA A 84 26.43 -8.04 0.03
CA ALA A 84 25.40 -7.88 1.03
C ALA A 84 25.88 -8.37 2.43
N LEU A 85 26.58 -9.50 2.48
CA LEU A 85 27.12 -10.03 3.74
C LEU A 85 28.17 -9.12 4.36
N GLU A 86 29.12 -8.62 3.56
CA GLU A 86 30.16 -7.69 4.01
C GLU A 86 29.55 -6.40 4.56
N TYR A 87 28.55 -5.86 3.88
CA TYR A 87 27.80 -4.70 4.36
C TYR A 87 27.12 -4.96 5.72
N LEU A 88 26.38 -6.09 5.85
CA LEU A 88 25.70 -6.46 7.09
C LEU A 88 26.68 -6.60 8.26
N MET A 89 27.83 -7.24 8.02
CA MET A 89 28.89 -7.39 9.02
C MET A 89 29.52 -6.05 9.41
N ARG A 90 29.80 -5.21 8.41
CA ARG A 90 30.41 -3.87 8.62
C ARG A 90 29.46 -2.93 9.38
N ASP A 91 28.20 -2.89 8.97
CA ASP A 91 27.20 -1.99 9.54
C ASP A 91 26.83 -2.37 10.97
N SER A 92 26.62 -3.66 11.23
CA SER A 92 26.14 -4.15 12.53
C SER A 92 27.25 -4.58 13.50
N GLY A 93 28.47 -4.84 13.00
CA GLY A 93 29.54 -5.43 13.80
C GLY A 93 29.26 -6.89 14.23
N GLN A 94 28.22 -7.54 13.70
CA GLN A 94 27.83 -8.90 14.06
C GLN A 94 28.60 -9.94 13.22
N PRO A 95 28.74 -11.17 13.72
CA PRO A 95 29.41 -12.24 12.98
C PRO A 95 28.58 -12.70 11.76
N ASP A 96 29.26 -13.30 10.80
CA ASP A 96 28.72 -13.79 9.52
C ASP A 96 27.47 -14.69 9.68
N TRP A 97 27.52 -15.63 10.64
CA TRP A 97 26.40 -16.54 10.90
C TRP A 97 25.13 -15.82 11.36
N LYS A 98 25.26 -14.77 12.22
CA LYS A 98 24.11 -13.97 12.67
C LYS A 98 23.58 -13.07 11.56
N CYS A 99 24.48 -12.48 10.76
CA CYS A 99 24.11 -11.74 9.56
C CYS A 99 23.37 -12.63 8.56
N GLY A 100 23.84 -13.85 8.33
CA GLY A 100 23.19 -14.82 7.46
C GLY A 100 21.81 -15.28 7.97
N GLU A 101 21.65 -15.48 9.28
CA GLU A 101 20.38 -15.83 9.89
C GLU A 101 19.33 -14.74 9.67
N VAL A 102 19.66 -13.48 9.98
CA VAL A 102 18.75 -12.35 9.81
C VAL A 102 18.48 -12.09 8.32
N ALA A 103 19.50 -12.14 7.47
CA ALA A 103 19.36 -12.01 6.03
C ALA A 103 18.42 -13.08 5.45
N GLY A 104 18.44 -14.29 5.99
CA GLY A 104 17.54 -15.38 5.60
C GLY A 104 16.06 -15.08 5.79
N GLN A 105 15.68 -14.25 6.76
CA GLN A 105 14.30 -13.81 6.99
C GLN A 105 13.77 -12.94 5.83
N PHE A 106 14.66 -12.31 5.08
CA PHE A 106 14.35 -11.51 3.89
C PHE A 106 14.71 -12.23 2.59
N GLU A 107 14.82 -13.57 2.61
CA GLU A 107 15.18 -14.41 1.46
C GLU A 107 16.56 -14.10 0.85
N LEU A 108 17.42 -13.35 1.51
CA LEU A 108 18.78 -13.04 1.06
C LEU A 108 19.67 -14.28 1.24
N LYS A 109 19.84 -15.07 0.18
CA LYS A 109 20.60 -16.33 0.15
C LYS A 109 21.45 -16.44 -1.11
N GLY A 110 22.49 -17.29 -1.07
CA GLY A 110 23.33 -17.57 -2.24
C GLY A 110 23.90 -16.30 -2.85
N ASP A 111 23.72 -16.11 -4.14
CA ASP A 111 24.25 -14.97 -4.89
C ASP A 111 23.69 -13.62 -4.43
N TYR A 112 22.48 -13.58 -3.84
CA TYR A 112 21.92 -12.36 -3.29
C TYR A 112 22.63 -11.90 -2.01
N LEU A 113 23.23 -12.82 -1.24
CA LEU A 113 23.98 -12.51 -0.04
C LEU A 113 25.47 -12.31 -0.33
N SER A 114 26.05 -13.13 -1.21
CA SER A 114 27.49 -13.13 -1.53
C SER A 114 27.85 -12.32 -2.78
N GLY A 115 26.86 -11.88 -3.55
CA GLY A 115 27.07 -11.06 -4.75
C GLY A 115 27.21 -9.56 -4.43
N PRO A 116 27.77 -8.76 -5.38
CA PRO A 116 27.92 -7.32 -5.21
C PRO A 116 26.58 -6.60 -5.10
N LEU A 117 26.42 -5.76 -4.08
CA LEU A 117 25.19 -4.98 -3.83
C LEU A 117 24.76 -4.10 -5.00
N ALA A 118 25.72 -3.54 -5.74
CA ALA A 118 25.43 -2.69 -6.90
C ALA A 118 24.70 -3.42 -8.04
N LYS A 119 24.73 -4.77 -8.07
CA LYS A 119 24.00 -5.57 -9.06
C LYS A 119 22.59 -5.95 -8.63
N LEU A 120 22.25 -5.72 -7.36
CA LEU A 120 20.92 -6.00 -6.83
C LEU A 120 19.92 -4.91 -7.25
N SER A 121 18.68 -5.33 -7.54
CA SER A 121 17.59 -4.36 -7.74
C SER A 121 17.28 -3.57 -6.45
N GLY A 122 16.61 -2.42 -6.57
CA GLY A 122 16.27 -1.59 -5.42
C GLY A 122 15.49 -2.35 -4.33
N GLY A 123 14.59 -3.27 -4.70
CA GLY A 123 13.88 -4.12 -3.75
C GLY A 123 14.81 -5.03 -2.94
N TRP A 124 15.78 -5.66 -3.59
CA TRP A 124 16.78 -6.48 -2.91
C TRP A 124 17.71 -5.64 -2.02
N GLN A 125 18.11 -4.46 -2.46
CA GLN A 125 18.89 -3.53 -1.64
C GLN A 125 18.11 -3.09 -0.40
N THR A 126 16.80 -2.86 -0.52
CA THR A 126 15.94 -2.55 0.64
C THR A 126 15.84 -3.71 1.62
N ARG A 127 15.76 -4.96 1.14
CA ARG A 127 15.82 -6.15 2.01
C ARG A 127 17.14 -6.21 2.80
N VAL A 128 18.26 -5.87 2.16
CA VAL A 128 19.57 -5.81 2.83
C VAL A 128 19.59 -4.70 3.89
N LYS A 129 19.06 -3.51 3.60
CA LYS A 129 18.95 -2.41 4.59
C LYS A 129 18.06 -2.80 5.78
N LEU A 130 16.95 -3.50 5.54
CA LEU A 130 16.08 -3.99 6.61
C LEU A 130 16.80 -5.02 7.48
N ALA A 131 17.53 -5.96 6.88
CA ALA A 131 18.33 -6.93 7.62
C ALA A 131 19.41 -6.25 8.49
N ALA A 132 20.10 -5.24 7.94
CA ALA A 132 21.08 -4.45 8.68
C ALA A 132 20.44 -3.74 9.88
N LEU A 133 19.30 -3.09 9.65
CA LEU A 133 18.56 -2.39 10.69
C LEU A 133 18.21 -3.29 11.87
N LEU A 134 17.81 -4.54 11.60
CA LEU A 134 17.46 -5.50 12.65
C LEU A 134 18.65 -6.01 13.45
N LEU A 135 19.82 -6.11 12.82
CA LEU A 135 21.03 -6.54 13.50
C LEU A 135 21.46 -5.60 14.64
N HIS A 136 20.98 -4.35 14.63
CA HIS A 136 21.16 -3.38 15.73
C HIS A 136 20.17 -3.57 16.89
N GLU A 137 19.24 -4.51 16.81
CA GLU A 137 18.23 -4.82 17.84
C GLU A 137 17.50 -3.56 18.36
N PRO A 138 16.91 -2.73 17.50
CA PRO A 138 16.20 -1.53 17.95
C PRO A 138 14.96 -1.89 18.77
N ASN A 139 14.54 -1.01 19.69
CA ASN A 139 13.27 -1.14 20.40
C ASN A 139 12.21 -0.12 19.96
N LEU A 140 12.57 0.77 19.03
CA LEU A 140 11.65 1.61 18.27
C LEU A 140 12.13 1.68 16.83
N LEU A 141 11.30 1.20 15.89
CA LEU A 141 11.53 1.32 14.45
C LEU A 141 10.79 2.55 13.91
N LEU A 142 11.52 3.40 13.19
CA LEU A 142 10.96 4.47 12.38
C LEU A 142 11.06 4.08 10.91
N LEU A 143 9.93 3.97 10.23
CA LEU A 143 9.87 3.63 8.81
C LEU A 143 9.14 4.76 8.07
N ASP A 144 9.85 5.44 7.15
CA ASP A 144 9.29 6.48 6.30
C ASP A 144 9.04 5.94 4.89
N GLU A 145 7.76 5.76 4.56
CA GLU A 145 7.29 5.19 3.29
C GLU A 145 8.03 3.90 2.90
N PRO A 146 8.08 2.88 3.78
CA PRO A 146 8.88 1.68 3.55
C PRO A 146 8.38 0.82 2.38
N THR A 147 7.14 1.01 1.95
CA THR A 147 6.52 0.30 0.82
C THR A 147 6.84 0.91 -0.54
N ASN A 148 7.34 2.15 -0.58
CA ASN A 148 7.68 2.82 -1.82
C ASN A 148 8.78 2.06 -2.56
N PHE A 149 8.57 1.85 -3.87
CA PHE A 149 9.48 1.13 -4.76
C PHE A 149 9.71 -0.35 -4.42
N LEU A 150 8.97 -0.92 -3.45
CA LEU A 150 8.99 -2.35 -3.17
C LEU A 150 8.02 -3.10 -4.09
N ASP A 151 8.47 -4.24 -4.60
CA ASP A 151 7.56 -5.18 -5.23
C ASP A 151 6.64 -5.86 -4.20
N LEU A 152 5.56 -6.46 -4.69
CA LEU A 152 4.55 -7.10 -3.87
C LEU A 152 5.13 -8.14 -2.91
N ARG A 153 6.07 -8.96 -3.40
CA ARG A 153 6.70 -10.01 -2.59
C ARG A 153 7.51 -9.41 -1.43
N THR A 154 8.28 -8.36 -1.69
CA THR A 154 9.04 -7.66 -0.65
C THR A 154 8.13 -6.96 0.35
N GLN A 155 7.00 -6.38 -0.11
CA GLN A 155 6.01 -5.79 0.80
C GLN A 155 5.40 -6.84 1.75
N ILE A 156 5.04 -8.02 1.23
CA ILE A 156 4.48 -9.11 2.04
C ILE A 156 5.52 -9.63 3.06
N LEU A 157 6.77 -9.79 2.65
CA LEU A 157 7.86 -10.18 3.58
C LEU A 157 8.04 -9.14 4.69
N LEU A 158 8.00 -7.85 4.35
CA LEU A 158 8.07 -6.77 5.34
C LEU A 158 6.87 -6.81 6.30
N GLU A 159 5.66 -7.09 5.80
CA GLU A 159 4.48 -7.26 6.66
C GLU A 159 4.62 -8.43 7.62
N HIS A 160 5.02 -9.61 7.11
CA HIS A 160 5.24 -10.79 7.95
C HIS A 160 6.26 -10.48 9.03
N PHE A 161 7.37 -9.84 8.65
CA PHE A 161 8.37 -9.40 9.60
C PHE A 161 7.77 -8.45 10.65
N LEU A 162 7.11 -7.36 10.24
CA LEU A 162 6.55 -6.36 11.16
C LEU A 162 5.45 -6.94 12.06
N ARG A 163 4.64 -7.89 11.57
CA ARG A 163 3.66 -8.59 12.41
C ARG A 163 4.31 -9.36 13.55
N ASN A 164 5.42 -10.03 13.28
CA ASN A 164 6.16 -10.85 14.24
C ASN A 164 7.11 -10.03 15.11
N TYR A 165 7.44 -8.81 14.72
CA TYR A 165 8.30 -7.91 15.47
C TYR A 165 7.61 -7.47 16.76
N ARG A 166 8.25 -7.67 17.91
CA ARG A 166 7.63 -7.47 19.24
C ARG A 166 7.75 -6.06 19.78
N GLU A 167 8.70 -5.30 19.27
CA GLU A 167 9.01 -3.95 19.72
C GLU A 167 8.15 -2.90 19.01
N ALA A 168 8.23 -1.65 19.45
CA ALA A 168 7.46 -0.54 18.92
C ALA A 168 7.85 -0.17 17.49
N CYS A 169 6.87 0.29 16.71
CA CYS A 169 7.09 0.84 15.37
C CYS A 169 6.30 2.13 15.19
N LEU A 170 6.89 3.11 14.52
CA LEU A 170 6.20 4.26 13.94
C LEU A 170 6.40 4.22 12.42
N ILE A 171 5.33 4.00 11.69
CA ILE A 171 5.35 3.73 10.26
C ILE A 171 4.57 4.81 9.52
N VAL A 172 5.25 5.63 8.74
CA VAL A 172 4.62 6.53 7.78
C VAL A 172 4.38 5.75 6.50
N SER A 173 3.15 5.64 6.06
CA SER A 173 2.83 5.05 4.75
C SER A 173 1.49 5.55 4.23
N HIS A 174 1.38 5.59 2.91
CA HIS A 174 0.13 5.84 2.20
C HIS A 174 -0.60 4.53 1.83
N ASP A 175 0.04 3.38 1.97
CA ASP A 175 -0.56 2.07 1.74
C ASP A 175 -1.45 1.65 2.92
N ARG A 176 -2.77 1.80 2.74
CA ARG A 176 -3.78 1.45 3.76
C ARG A 176 -3.77 -0.03 4.10
N ALA A 177 -3.59 -0.91 3.10
CA ALA A 177 -3.56 -2.35 3.32
C ALA A 177 -2.36 -2.74 4.18
N PHE A 178 -1.20 -2.15 3.92
CA PHE A 178 0.01 -2.34 4.71
C PHE A 178 -0.15 -1.86 6.16
N LEU A 179 -0.66 -0.63 6.37
CA LEU A 179 -0.92 -0.11 7.73
C LEU A 179 -1.96 -0.95 8.47
N GLY A 180 -3.06 -1.33 7.80
CA GLY A 180 -4.11 -2.18 8.38
C GLY A 180 -3.61 -3.57 8.78
N ALA A 181 -2.62 -4.10 8.04
CA ALA A 181 -2.00 -5.40 8.30
C ALA A 181 -0.96 -5.36 9.43
N THR A 182 -0.24 -4.23 9.60
CA THR A 182 0.93 -4.14 10.49
C THR A 182 0.68 -3.32 11.75
N CYS A 183 -0.16 -2.28 11.68
CA CYS A 183 -0.35 -1.34 12.78
C CYS A 183 -1.61 -1.64 13.60
N SER A 184 -1.52 -1.39 14.90
CA SER A 184 -2.63 -1.50 15.85
C SER A 184 -3.24 -0.15 16.22
N HIS A 185 -2.49 0.95 16.05
CA HIS A 185 -2.88 2.31 16.36
C HIS A 185 -2.61 3.21 15.17
N THR A 186 -3.34 4.33 15.11
CA THR A 186 -3.18 5.34 14.05
C THR A 186 -2.87 6.69 14.68
N LEU A 187 -1.76 7.32 14.25
CA LEU A 187 -1.39 8.69 14.59
C LEU A 187 -1.72 9.57 13.40
N ASP A 188 -2.56 10.56 13.60
CA ASP A 188 -2.92 11.54 12.55
C ASP A 188 -2.25 12.88 12.81
N LEU A 189 -1.69 13.45 11.75
CA LEU A 189 -1.20 14.84 11.76
C LEU A 189 -2.12 15.69 10.90
N SER A 190 -2.95 16.47 11.58
CA SER A 190 -3.95 17.33 10.96
C SER A 190 -3.88 18.73 11.57
N ARG A 191 -3.79 19.78 10.74
CA ARG A 191 -3.70 21.20 11.18
C ARG A 191 -2.65 21.46 12.25
N GLY A 192 -1.49 20.85 12.12
CA GLY A 192 -0.38 20.99 13.04
C GLY A 192 -0.55 20.25 14.38
N LYS A 193 -1.64 19.52 14.59
CA LYS A 193 -1.88 18.73 15.80
C LYS A 193 -1.74 17.24 15.56
N LEU A 194 -1.23 16.53 16.56
CA LEU A 194 -1.12 15.08 16.56
C LEU A 194 -2.31 14.49 17.35
N THR A 195 -2.97 13.51 16.75
CA THR A 195 -4.05 12.76 17.41
C THR A 195 -3.76 11.28 17.32
N LEU A 196 -3.54 10.62 18.46
CA LEU A 196 -3.36 9.18 18.52
C LEU A 196 -4.73 8.50 18.69
N PHE A 197 -5.10 7.68 17.70
CA PHE A 197 -6.32 6.88 17.73
C PHE A 197 -5.98 5.43 18.09
N PRO A 198 -6.63 4.85 19.14
CA PRO A 198 -6.36 3.48 19.60
C PRO A 198 -7.09 2.46 18.74
N GLY A 199 -6.79 2.42 17.44
CA GLY A 199 -7.42 1.55 16.47
C GLY A 199 -6.67 1.55 15.14
N LYS A 200 -6.99 0.55 14.29
CA LYS A 200 -6.44 0.41 12.96
C LYS A 200 -6.91 1.54 12.04
N ILE A 201 -6.21 1.71 10.93
CA ILE A 201 -6.48 2.77 9.93
C ILE A 201 -7.92 2.76 9.41
N ASP A 202 -8.53 1.59 9.17
CA ASP A 202 -9.89 1.51 8.65
C ASP A 202 -10.90 2.08 9.65
N ALA A 203 -10.81 1.68 10.93
CA ALA A 203 -11.64 2.21 12.00
C ALA A 203 -11.41 3.72 12.24
N PHE A 204 -10.19 4.20 12.03
CA PHE A 204 -9.87 5.62 12.10
C PHE A 204 -10.54 6.41 10.97
N LEU A 205 -10.53 5.89 9.74
CA LEU A 205 -11.16 6.52 8.58
C LEU A 205 -12.69 6.58 8.73
N GLU A 206 -13.31 5.51 9.23
CA GLU A 206 -14.74 5.49 9.57
C GLU A 206 -15.06 6.54 10.63
N TYR A 207 -14.29 6.59 11.72
CA TYR A 207 -14.44 7.61 12.76
C TYR A 207 -14.28 9.03 12.21
N GLN A 208 -13.31 9.28 11.34
CA GLN A 208 -13.16 10.60 10.69
C GLN A 208 -14.36 10.95 9.83
N GLN A 209 -14.89 10.00 9.07
CA GLN A 209 -16.06 10.23 8.23
C GLN A 209 -17.29 10.57 9.07
N GLU A 210 -17.58 9.80 10.12
CA GLU A 210 -18.69 10.06 11.04
C GLU A 210 -18.57 11.45 11.68
N ARG A 211 -17.36 11.81 12.11
CA ARG A 211 -17.07 13.12 12.69
C ARG A 211 -17.31 14.25 11.67
N ARG A 212 -16.84 14.12 10.44
CA ARG A 212 -17.09 15.09 9.35
C ARG A 212 -18.59 15.28 9.12
N GLU A 213 -19.34 14.19 8.96
CA GLU A 213 -20.79 14.25 8.78
C GLU A 213 -21.51 14.94 9.97
N HIS A 214 -21.07 14.67 11.18
CA HIS A 214 -21.60 15.32 12.38
C HIS A 214 -21.31 16.83 12.38
N ASP A 215 -20.06 17.21 12.07
CA ASP A 215 -19.62 18.60 12.04
C ASP A 215 -20.35 19.38 10.92
N GLU A 216 -20.54 18.77 9.74
CA GLU A 216 -21.33 19.34 8.65
C GLU A 216 -22.79 19.57 9.04
N ARG A 217 -23.43 18.60 9.68
CA ARG A 217 -24.82 18.74 10.18
C ARG A 217 -24.91 19.85 11.22
N THR A 218 -23.93 19.93 12.13
CA THR A 218 -23.86 20.96 13.16
C THR A 218 -23.68 22.35 12.53
N ASN A 219 -22.75 22.48 11.56
CA ASN A 219 -22.54 23.73 10.84
C ASN A 219 -23.75 24.16 10.01
N ALA A 220 -24.42 23.22 9.34
CA ALA A 220 -25.66 23.51 8.62
C ALA A 220 -26.75 24.06 9.57
N ALA A 221 -26.89 23.47 10.75
CA ALA A 221 -27.82 23.94 11.76
C ALA A 221 -27.46 25.35 12.31
N VAL A 222 -26.15 25.60 12.54
CA VAL A 222 -25.63 26.90 12.97
C VAL A 222 -25.85 27.95 11.89
N LEU A 223 -25.58 27.66 10.63
CA LEU A 223 -25.80 28.56 9.49
C LEU A 223 -27.29 28.87 9.28
N ALA A 224 -28.16 27.87 9.39
CA ALA A 224 -29.62 28.08 9.35
C ALA A 224 -30.09 29.02 10.48
N LYS A 225 -29.60 28.79 11.71
CA LYS A 225 -29.91 29.65 12.88
C LYS A 225 -29.34 31.06 12.69
N ARG A 226 -28.15 31.20 12.13
CA ARG A 226 -27.52 32.47 11.78
C ARG A 226 -28.39 33.28 10.80
N ARG A 227 -28.78 32.67 9.69
CA ARG A 227 -29.70 33.30 8.70
C ARG A 227 -30.99 33.75 9.33
N HIS A 228 -31.63 32.92 10.16
CA HIS A 228 -32.86 33.27 10.85
C HIS A 228 -32.68 34.49 11.81
N LEU A 229 -31.55 34.55 12.53
CA LEU A 229 -31.23 35.66 13.42
C LEU A 229 -30.94 36.94 12.61
N GLU A 230 -30.20 36.85 11.53
CA GLU A 230 -29.90 37.97 10.61
C GLU A 230 -31.19 38.56 10.01
N GLU A 231 -32.10 37.71 9.52
CA GLU A 231 -33.40 38.14 9.01
C GLU A 231 -34.25 38.81 10.09
N PHE A 232 -34.29 38.23 11.30
CA PHE A 232 -35.01 38.81 12.41
C PHE A 232 -34.47 40.19 12.78
N ILE A 233 -33.13 40.34 12.87
CA ILE A 233 -32.48 41.62 13.18
C ILE A 233 -32.77 42.64 12.07
N ALA A 234 -32.65 42.27 10.80
CA ALA A 234 -32.93 43.15 9.66
C ALA A 234 -34.38 43.71 9.69
N LYS A 235 -35.35 42.82 9.94
CA LYS A 235 -36.78 43.20 10.01
C LYS A 235 -37.15 44.05 11.21
N ASN A 236 -36.44 43.94 12.33
CA ASN A 236 -36.81 44.53 13.62
C ASN A 236 -35.90 45.66 14.11
N LYS A 237 -34.76 45.93 13.47
CA LYS A 237 -33.77 46.95 13.87
C LYS A 237 -34.34 48.38 13.80
N ALA A 238 -35.20 48.66 12.85
CA ALA A 238 -35.75 50.01 12.60
C ALA A 238 -36.93 50.42 13.49
N ARG A 239 -37.56 49.50 14.25
CA ARG A 239 -38.73 49.78 15.07
C ARG A 239 -38.35 49.94 16.56
N ALA A 240 -38.66 51.07 17.18
CA ALA A 240 -38.33 51.39 18.57
C ALA A 240 -38.84 50.32 19.58
N SER A 241 -40.04 49.74 19.35
CA SER A 241 -40.65 48.73 20.21
C SER A 241 -39.94 47.35 20.16
N THR A 242 -39.17 47.05 19.08
CA THR A 242 -38.49 45.78 18.90
C THR A 242 -36.95 45.87 18.94
N ALA A 243 -36.42 47.12 19.04
CA ALA A 243 -34.98 47.39 19.01
C ALA A 243 -34.20 46.64 20.13
N THR A 244 -34.78 46.55 21.35
CA THR A 244 -34.14 45.84 22.46
C THR A 244 -34.04 44.32 22.17
N ARG A 245 -35.07 43.73 21.57
CA ARG A 245 -35.09 42.32 21.16
C ARG A 245 -34.10 42.08 20.03
N ALA A 246 -33.98 42.99 19.05
CA ALA A 246 -32.99 42.91 17.97
C ALA A 246 -31.56 42.96 18.51
N ARG A 247 -31.26 43.84 19.51
CA ARG A 247 -29.94 43.87 20.17
C ARG A 247 -29.62 42.58 20.93
N SER A 248 -30.58 41.96 21.61
CA SER A 248 -30.40 40.67 22.29
C SER A 248 -30.09 39.57 21.28
N LYS A 249 -30.78 39.56 20.12
CA LYS A 249 -30.52 38.60 19.02
C LYS A 249 -29.19 38.86 18.32
N SER A 250 -28.72 40.11 18.21
CA SER A 250 -27.37 40.44 17.72
C SER A 250 -26.28 39.88 18.63
N LYS A 251 -26.42 40.02 19.96
CA LYS A 251 -25.48 39.35 20.88
C LYS A 251 -25.51 37.81 20.80
N GLN A 252 -26.67 37.23 20.48
CA GLN A 252 -26.80 35.80 20.27
C GLN A 252 -26.10 35.39 18.95
N LEU A 253 -26.20 36.21 17.91
CA LEU A 253 -25.50 36.00 16.62
C LEU A 253 -23.98 36.05 16.78
N GLU A 254 -23.45 37.02 17.53
CA GLU A 254 -22.02 37.17 17.82
C GLU A 254 -21.42 35.97 18.60
N ARG A 255 -22.26 35.21 19.32
CA ARG A 255 -21.84 34.02 20.08
C ARG A 255 -21.98 32.72 19.31
N LEU A 256 -22.49 32.75 18.08
CA LEU A 256 -22.57 31.57 17.22
C LEU A 256 -21.25 31.34 16.55
N GLU A 257 -20.51 30.37 17.06
CA GLU A 257 -19.28 29.87 16.45
C GLU A 257 -19.64 28.69 15.55
N THR A 258 -19.06 28.65 14.34
CA THR A 258 -19.08 27.48 13.48
C THR A 258 -17.93 26.59 13.89
N VAL A 259 -18.14 25.27 13.88
CA VAL A 259 -17.05 24.31 14.02
C VAL A 259 -16.21 24.41 12.77
N GLU A 260 -14.90 24.60 12.92
CA GLU A 260 -13.98 24.51 11.78
C GLU A 260 -14.02 23.09 11.24
N THR A 261 -14.60 22.91 10.07
CA THR A 261 -14.66 21.62 9.39
C THR A 261 -13.47 21.44 8.47
N ASP A 262 -13.05 20.20 8.26
CA ASP A 262 -12.02 19.84 7.27
C ASP A 262 -12.51 20.06 5.81
N THR A 263 -13.74 20.55 5.64
CA THR A 263 -14.39 20.81 4.34
C THR A 263 -13.75 21.95 3.54
N ASP A 264 -12.90 22.79 4.15
CA ASP A 264 -12.21 23.86 3.43
C ASP A 264 -11.02 23.38 2.59
N GLU A 265 -10.61 22.10 2.74
CA GLU A 265 -9.55 21.55 1.92
C GLU A 265 -10.11 20.76 0.72
N PRO A 266 -9.81 21.22 -0.50
CA PRO A 266 -10.38 20.64 -1.70
C PRO A 266 -9.89 19.21 -1.90
N THR A 267 -10.83 18.26 -2.02
CA THR A 267 -10.53 16.89 -2.47
C THR A 267 -10.48 16.84 -4.00
N ALA A 268 -9.60 16.00 -4.53
CA ALA A 268 -9.55 15.74 -5.96
C ALA A 268 -10.86 15.04 -6.40
N ASN A 269 -11.48 15.53 -7.48
CA ASN A 269 -12.63 14.89 -8.11
C ASN A 269 -12.33 14.73 -9.59
N ILE A 270 -11.68 13.63 -9.95
CA ILE A 270 -11.22 13.35 -11.31
C ILE A 270 -12.36 12.71 -12.10
N ARG A 271 -12.63 13.24 -13.28
CA ARG A 271 -13.58 12.65 -14.23
C ARG A 271 -12.84 11.99 -15.37
N ALA A 272 -13.19 10.75 -15.66
CA ALA A 272 -12.65 10.06 -16.83
C ALA A 272 -13.20 10.63 -18.12
N PRO A 273 -12.40 10.65 -19.21
CA PRO A 273 -12.89 11.02 -20.52
C PRO A 273 -13.97 10.05 -21.01
N ILE A 274 -14.96 10.58 -21.73
CA ILE A 274 -16.02 9.77 -22.31
C ILE A 274 -15.51 9.15 -23.60
N VAL A 275 -15.41 7.82 -23.61
CA VAL A 275 -15.00 7.04 -24.79
C VAL A 275 -16.07 6.00 -25.12
N GLU A 276 -16.25 5.73 -26.41
CA GLU A 276 -17.15 4.69 -26.87
C GLU A 276 -16.58 3.30 -26.57
N PRO A 277 -17.37 2.40 -25.95
CA PRO A 277 -16.93 1.03 -25.69
C PRO A 277 -16.72 0.27 -27.02
N ARG A 278 -15.61 -0.43 -27.10
CA ARG A 278 -15.25 -1.27 -28.25
C ARG A 278 -15.25 -2.74 -27.86
N LYS A 279 -15.27 -3.64 -28.85
CA LYS A 279 -15.22 -5.09 -28.65
C LYS A 279 -14.01 -5.69 -29.36
N GLY A 280 -13.56 -6.85 -28.87
CA GLY A 280 -12.41 -7.57 -29.39
C GLY A 280 -11.09 -7.12 -28.76
N PRO A 281 -9.97 -7.64 -29.22
CA PRO A 281 -8.67 -7.35 -28.63
C PRO A 281 -8.20 -5.93 -28.96
N ALA A 282 -7.80 -5.20 -27.91
CA ALA A 282 -7.15 -3.91 -28.00
C ALA A 282 -5.65 -4.06 -28.31
N LEU A 283 -5.00 -5.10 -27.76
CA LEU A 283 -3.59 -5.40 -27.97
C LEU A 283 -3.41 -6.90 -28.24
N ARG A 284 -2.53 -7.23 -29.19
CA ARG A 284 -2.04 -8.57 -29.45
C ARG A 284 -0.53 -8.57 -29.54
N CYS A 285 0.10 -9.46 -28.76
CA CYS A 285 1.52 -9.78 -28.87
C CYS A 285 1.65 -11.21 -29.39
N ARG A 286 2.55 -11.46 -30.35
CA ARG A 286 2.79 -12.78 -30.91
C ARG A 286 4.28 -13.06 -30.99
N GLY A 287 4.72 -14.14 -30.31
CA GLY A 287 6.11 -14.55 -30.26
C GLY A 287 7.04 -13.40 -29.85
N LEU A 288 6.55 -12.47 -29.04
CA LEU A 288 7.24 -11.23 -28.71
C LEU A 288 8.42 -11.53 -27.79
N ALA A 289 9.61 -11.02 -28.13
CA ALA A 289 10.78 -10.99 -27.25
C ALA A 289 11.15 -9.54 -26.94
N ILE A 290 11.29 -9.24 -25.66
CA ILE A 290 11.59 -7.90 -25.15
C ILE A 290 12.93 -7.88 -24.42
N GLY A 291 13.61 -6.75 -24.47
CA GLY A 291 14.90 -6.58 -23.80
C GLY A 291 15.74 -5.50 -24.45
N TYR A 292 17.02 -5.57 -24.17
CA TYR A 292 18.04 -4.69 -24.73
C TYR A 292 19.00 -5.52 -25.60
N PRO A 293 19.77 -4.93 -26.51
CA PRO A 293 20.63 -5.68 -27.43
C PRO A 293 21.54 -6.71 -26.76
N GLU A 294 21.94 -6.43 -25.52
CA GLU A 294 22.86 -7.28 -24.75
C GLU A 294 22.16 -8.27 -23.80
N ARG A 295 20.82 -8.10 -23.59
CA ARG A 295 20.09 -8.89 -22.59
C ARG A 295 18.60 -9.05 -22.95
N ILE A 296 18.20 -10.28 -23.23
CA ILE A 296 16.77 -10.63 -23.31
C ILE A 296 16.18 -10.58 -21.90
N VAL A 297 15.06 -9.87 -21.74
CA VAL A 297 14.33 -9.72 -20.47
C VAL A 297 13.20 -10.75 -20.39
N ALA A 298 12.42 -10.90 -21.47
CA ALA A 298 11.43 -11.96 -21.60
C ALA A 298 11.25 -12.33 -23.08
N ALA A 299 10.85 -13.56 -23.34
CA ALA A 299 10.68 -14.09 -24.69
C ALA A 299 9.43 -14.95 -24.79
N GLU A 300 9.07 -15.33 -26.04
CA GLU A 300 7.90 -16.18 -26.33
C GLU A 300 6.60 -15.64 -25.74
N ILE A 301 6.40 -14.31 -25.81
CA ILE A 301 5.22 -13.65 -25.25
C ILE A 301 4.07 -13.72 -26.25
N ASP A 302 3.06 -14.53 -25.93
CA ASP A 302 1.78 -14.57 -26.63
C ASP A 302 0.67 -14.07 -25.70
N LEU A 303 0.18 -12.85 -25.95
CA LEU A 303 -0.75 -12.17 -25.05
C LEU A 303 -1.81 -11.42 -25.83
N GLU A 304 -3.07 -11.47 -25.36
CA GLU A 304 -4.16 -10.63 -25.84
C GLU A 304 -4.77 -9.84 -24.67
N ILE A 305 -5.04 -8.55 -24.90
CA ILE A 305 -5.77 -7.68 -23.96
C ILE A 305 -7.00 -7.17 -24.69
N ASP A 306 -8.18 -7.43 -24.13
CA ASP A 306 -9.45 -7.02 -24.71
C ASP A 306 -9.76 -5.54 -24.46
N HIS A 307 -10.55 -4.94 -25.38
CA HIS A 307 -11.09 -3.60 -25.19
C HIS A 307 -11.93 -3.51 -23.92
N GLY A 308 -11.79 -2.40 -23.17
CA GLY A 308 -12.50 -2.14 -21.94
C GLY A 308 -11.96 -2.87 -20.72
N SER A 309 -10.91 -3.70 -20.88
CA SER A 309 -10.23 -4.35 -19.74
C SER A 309 -9.28 -3.38 -19.04
N ARG A 310 -9.07 -3.62 -17.75
CA ARG A 310 -8.07 -2.95 -16.92
C ARG A 310 -7.03 -3.99 -16.52
N ALA A 311 -5.99 -4.10 -17.37
CA ALA A 311 -4.94 -5.10 -17.25
C ALA A 311 -3.81 -4.56 -16.35
N ALA A 312 -3.64 -5.17 -15.19
CA ALA A 312 -2.56 -4.86 -14.26
C ALA A 312 -1.35 -5.74 -14.55
N ILE A 313 -0.18 -5.12 -14.72
CA ILE A 313 1.08 -5.82 -14.89
C ILE A 313 1.74 -5.98 -13.52
N VAL A 314 1.95 -7.23 -13.12
CA VAL A 314 2.52 -7.62 -11.83
C VAL A 314 3.83 -8.37 -11.99
N GLY A 315 4.60 -8.47 -10.93
CA GLY A 315 5.89 -9.19 -10.91
C GLY A 315 6.92 -8.46 -10.05
N ASP A 316 7.99 -9.15 -9.71
CA ASP A 316 9.05 -8.60 -8.86
C ASP A 316 9.82 -7.47 -9.58
N ASN A 317 10.53 -6.65 -8.80
CA ASN A 317 11.32 -5.56 -9.36
C ASN A 317 12.50 -6.09 -10.18
N GLY A 318 12.71 -5.49 -11.37
CA GLY A 318 13.77 -5.90 -12.30
C GLY A 318 13.38 -7.06 -13.21
N GLN A 319 12.20 -7.63 -13.10
CA GLN A 319 11.70 -8.70 -13.98
C GLN A 319 11.28 -8.21 -15.38
N GLY A 320 11.13 -6.88 -15.58
CA GLY A 320 10.88 -6.34 -16.92
C GLY A 320 9.49 -5.72 -17.13
N LYS A 321 8.72 -5.39 -16.08
CA LYS A 321 7.41 -4.72 -16.19
C LYS A 321 7.47 -3.47 -17.07
N THR A 322 8.34 -2.52 -16.72
CA THR A 322 8.53 -1.27 -17.50
C THR A 322 9.09 -1.55 -18.89
N THR A 323 9.95 -2.57 -19.06
CA THR A 323 10.44 -2.99 -20.36
C THR A 323 9.31 -3.48 -21.26
N PHE A 324 8.40 -4.31 -20.72
CA PHE A 324 7.21 -4.75 -21.43
C PHE A 324 6.30 -3.58 -21.80
N LEU A 325 6.02 -2.66 -20.87
CA LEU A 325 5.24 -1.44 -21.18
C LEU A 325 5.87 -0.63 -22.31
N ARG A 326 7.19 -0.41 -22.28
CA ARG A 326 7.91 0.35 -23.31
C ARG A 326 7.88 -0.34 -24.66
N SER A 327 7.93 -1.66 -24.69
CA SER A 327 7.87 -2.42 -25.95
C SER A 327 6.48 -2.40 -26.59
N ILE A 328 5.40 -2.40 -25.80
CA ILE A 328 4.05 -2.34 -26.36
C ILE A 328 3.66 -0.95 -26.85
N VAL A 329 4.40 0.11 -26.46
CA VAL A 329 4.15 1.51 -26.89
C VAL A 329 5.19 2.01 -27.90
N ASP A 330 5.93 1.11 -28.53
CA ASP A 330 6.99 1.41 -29.51
C ASP A 330 8.09 2.35 -29.03
N SER A 331 8.23 2.54 -27.71
CA SER A 331 9.34 3.32 -27.15
C SER A 331 10.60 2.49 -26.92
N LEU A 332 10.51 1.18 -27.07
CA LEU A 332 11.60 0.20 -27.11
C LEU A 332 11.28 -0.83 -28.17
N GLU A 333 12.13 -0.93 -29.20
CA GLU A 333 11.92 -1.92 -30.28
C GLU A 333 12.00 -3.35 -29.73
N PRO A 334 11.01 -4.21 -30.05
CA PRO A 334 11.06 -5.62 -29.72
C PRO A 334 12.29 -6.31 -30.35
N LEU A 335 12.88 -7.25 -29.65
CA LEU A 335 14.00 -8.05 -30.16
C LEU A 335 13.54 -9.10 -31.20
N ALA A 336 12.29 -9.58 -31.05
CA ALA A 336 11.63 -10.49 -31.99
C ALA A 336 10.11 -10.44 -31.79
N GLY A 337 9.36 -10.99 -32.76
CA GLY A 337 7.89 -11.02 -32.70
C GLY A 337 7.25 -9.71 -33.11
N GLU A 338 5.95 -9.57 -32.82
CA GLU A 338 5.18 -8.39 -33.20
C GLU A 338 4.20 -7.95 -32.11
N VAL A 339 3.99 -6.64 -32.03
CA VAL A 339 2.97 -5.98 -31.22
C VAL A 339 1.95 -5.35 -32.17
N ARG A 340 0.68 -5.65 -32.02
CA ARG A 340 -0.40 -5.06 -32.84
C ARG A 340 -1.50 -4.49 -31.97
N TRP A 341 -1.70 -3.17 -32.08
CA TRP A 341 -2.86 -2.49 -31.54
C TRP A 341 -4.09 -2.66 -32.44
N GLY A 342 -5.25 -2.77 -31.83
CA GLY A 342 -6.53 -2.82 -32.55
C GLY A 342 -6.77 -1.58 -33.38
N HIS A 343 -7.58 -1.71 -34.43
CA HIS A 343 -7.89 -0.59 -35.33
C HIS A 343 -8.50 0.60 -34.58
N GLY A 344 -7.93 1.79 -34.78
CA GLY A 344 -8.39 3.04 -34.17
C GLY A 344 -8.08 3.14 -32.67
N CYS A 345 -7.15 2.34 -32.13
CA CYS A 345 -6.59 2.58 -30.81
C CYS A 345 -5.76 3.86 -30.81
N GLN A 346 -6.07 4.74 -29.88
CA GLN A 346 -5.31 5.95 -29.58
C GLN A 346 -4.76 5.79 -28.17
N THR A 347 -3.45 5.65 -28.06
CA THR A 347 -2.77 5.35 -26.80
C THR A 347 -2.31 6.62 -26.11
N GLY A 348 -2.70 6.79 -24.85
CA GLY A 348 -2.18 7.81 -23.96
C GLY A 348 -1.22 7.16 -22.95
N ILE A 349 -0.02 7.72 -22.79
CA ILE A 349 1.05 7.11 -22.01
C ILE A 349 1.41 8.02 -20.84
N TYR A 350 1.37 7.45 -19.63
CA TYR A 350 1.92 8.03 -18.41
C TYR A 350 3.12 7.21 -17.98
N ALA A 351 4.34 7.67 -18.33
CA ALA A 351 5.59 6.97 -18.00
C ALA A 351 6.08 7.36 -16.61
N GLN A 352 6.87 6.50 -15.98
CA GLN A 352 7.38 6.65 -14.60
C GLN A 352 8.06 8.00 -14.29
N HIS A 353 8.65 8.67 -15.29
CA HIS A 353 9.31 9.98 -15.15
C HIS A 353 8.75 11.04 -16.12
N VAL A 354 7.50 10.88 -16.56
CA VAL A 354 6.88 11.80 -17.52
C VAL A 354 6.90 13.25 -17.04
N TYR A 355 6.78 13.47 -15.75
CA TYR A 355 6.80 14.81 -15.14
C TYR A 355 8.16 15.53 -15.24
N THR A 356 9.26 14.82 -15.54
CA THR A 356 10.58 15.43 -15.75
C THR A 356 10.74 16.05 -17.15
N SER A 357 9.90 15.63 -18.11
CA SER A 357 9.93 16.11 -19.50
C SER A 357 8.93 17.23 -19.80
N LEU A 358 8.26 17.76 -18.77
CA LEU A 358 7.31 18.85 -18.93
C LEU A 358 7.98 20.15 -19.41
N PRO A 359 7.32 20.96 -20.26
CA PRO A 359 7.85 22.22 -20.76
C PRO A 359 7.86 23.29 -19.67
N GLU A 360 9.01 23.51 -19.05
CA GLU A 360 9.19 24.37 -17.86
C GLU A 360 8.76 25.84 -18.07
N LYS A 361 8.77 26.33 -19.31
CA LYS A 361 8.45 27.72 -19.64
C LYS A 361 6.95 28.00 -19.71
N GLN A 362 6.14 26.97 -19.93
CA GLN A 362 4.69 27.09 -20.03
C GLN A 362 4.05 27.24 -18.65
N THR A 363 2.83 27.81 -18.64
CA THR A 363 1.97 27.77 -17.45
C THR A 363 1.20 26.45 -17.41
N VAL A 364 0.61 26.14 -16.25
CA VAL A 364 -0.29 25.00 -16.09
C VAL A 364 -1.42 25.05 -17.12
N LEU A 365 -2.04 26.23 -17.29
CA LEU A 365 -3.14 26.42 -18.22
C LEU A 365 -2.70 26.22 -19.68
N ASP A 366 -1.59 26.83 -20.12
CA ASP A 366 -1.08 26.66 -21.49
C ASP A 366 -0.83 25.19 -21.82
N TYR A 367 -0.29 24.42 -20.88
CA TYR A 367 -0.06 23.00 -21.06
C TYR A 367 -1.36 22.20 -21.18
N LEU A 368 -2.36 22.51 -20.37
CA LEU A 368 -3.66 21.83 -20.42
C LEU A 368 -4.42 22.16 -21.70
N GLU A 369 -4.40 23.42 -22.15
CA GLU A 369 -4.99 23.84 -23.42
C GLU A 369 -4.32 23.16 -24.62
N TYR A 370 -2.99 23.03 -24.58
CA TYR A 370 -2.24 22.34 -25.65
C TYR A 370 -2.60 20.85 -25.77
N ASN A 371 -2.84 20.18 -24.62
CA ASN A 371 -3.18 18.75 -24.59
C ASN A 371 -4.68 18.47 -24.73
N ALA A 372 -5.54 19.49 -24.63
CA ALA A 372 -6.97 19.32 -24.73
C ALA A 372 -7.40 18.90 -26.16
N ALA A 373 -8.37 17.98 -26.22
CA ALA A 373 -8.97 17.60 -27.51
C ALA A 373 -9.59 18.79 -28.22
N ALA A 374 -9.56 18.78 -29.56
CA ALA A 374 -10.13 19.84 -30.36
C ALA A 374 -11.61 20.06 -30.02
N GLY A 375 -11.98 21.29 -29.65
CA GLY A 375 -13.34 21.66 -29.28
C GLY A 375 -13.64 21.59 -27.78
N THR A 376 -12.70 21.19 -26.95
CA THR A 376 -12.85 21.25 -25.48
C THR A 376 -12.99 22.70 -25.02
N LYS A 377 -14.00 22.99 -24.21
CA LYS A 377 -14.25 24.35 -23.70
C LYS A 377 -13.27 24.66 -22.58
N ILE A 378 -12.84 25.92 -22.48
CA ILE A 378 -11.92 26.39 -21.44
C ILE A 378 -12.45 26.08 -20.03
N GLN A 379 -13.77 26.09 -19.84
CA GLN A 379 -14.38 25.75 -18.54
C GLN A 379 -14.15 24.28 -18.17
N GLU A 380 -14.22 23.35 -19.12
CA GLU A 380 -13.96 21.93 -18.90
C GLU A 380 -12.48 21.71 -18.51
N ILE A 381 -11.55 22.46 -19.12
CA ILE A 381 -10.12 22.44 -18.78
C ILE A 381 -9.92 22.94 -17.35
N LEU A 382 -10.56 24.06 -16.98
CA LEU A 382 -10.46 24.64 -15.64
C LEU A 382 -11.14 23.78 -14.58
N ASP A 383 -12.24 23.11 -14.91
CA ASP A 383 -12.94 22.17 -14.03
C ASP A 383 -12.04 20.96 -13.72
N LEU A 384 -11.37 20.38 -14.74
CA LEU A 384 -10.43 19.29 -14.54
C LEU A 384 -9.16 19.75 -13.79
N ALA A 385 -8.63 20.94 -14.10
CA ALA A 385 -7.53 21.53 -13.37
C ALA A 385 -7.89 21.69 -11.87
N GLY A 386 -9.09 22.22 -11.60
CA GLY A 386 -9.62 22.37 -10.25
C GLY A 386 -9.83 21.04 -9.53
N ALA A 387 -10.26 20.00 -10.25
CA ALA A 387 -10.40 18.64 -9.75
C ALA A 387 -9.05 18.04 -9.33
N LEU A 388 -7.97 18.39 -10.03
CA LEU A 388 -6.59 18.00 -9.72
C LEU A 388 -5.84 19.03 -8.86
N LEU A 389 -6.61 19.87 -8.13
CA LEU A 389 -6.12 20.83 -7.15
C LEU A 389 -5.33 22.03 -7.73
N PHE A 390 -5.46 22.33 -9.02
CA PHE A 390 -4.98 23.58 -9.62
C PHE A 390 -6.09 24.62 -9.64
N ARG A 391 -6.18 25.51 -8.65
CA ARG A 391 -7.25 26.49 -8.50
C ARG A 391 -6.76 27.93 -8.52
N GLY A 392 -7.58 28.84 -9.01
CA GLY A 392 -7.33 30.28 -9.01
C GLY A 392 -5.98 30.63 -9.65
N GLU A 393 -5.07 31.28 -8.91
CA GLU A 393 -3.76 31.67 -9.41
C GLU A 393 -2.80 30.49 -9.68
N GLN A 394 -3.10 29.29 -9.20
CA GLN A 394 -2.23 28.11 -9.41
C GLN A 394 -2.19 27.69 -10.88
N VAL A 395 -3.27 27.86 -11.64
CA VAL A 395 -3.31 27.56 -13.07
C VAL A 395 -2.39 28.47 -13.90
N LYS A 396 -2.03 29.64 -13.36
CA LYS A 396 -1.11 30.61 -13.99
C LYS A 396 0.34 30.37 -13.60
N LYS A 397 0.62 29.49 -12.63
CA LYS A 397 2.01 29.16 -12.24
C LYS A 397 2.74 28.53 -13.42
N ARG A 398 4.03 28.86 -13.54
CA ARG A 398 4.92 28.17 -14.48
C ARG A 398 5.23 26.76 -13.99
N ILE A 399 5.33 25.82 -14.92
CA ILE A 399 5.65 24.42 -14.62
C ILE A 399 6.98 24.26 -13.88
N ALA A 400 7.95 25.14 -14.15
CA ALA A 400 9.26 25.14 -13.47
C ALA A 400 9.18 25.24 -11.95
N VAL A 401 8.15 25.93 -11.39
CA VAL A 401 8.01 26.14 -9.93
C VAL A 401 7.12 25.10 -9.24
N LEU A 402 6.60 24.14 -9.99
CA LEU A 402 5.76 23.08 -9.45
C LEU A 402 6.59 22.02 -8.72
N SER A 403 6.07 21.52 -7.61
CA SER A 403 6.60 20.34 -6.92
C SER A 403 6.44 19.07 -7.78
N GLY A 404 7.18 18.00 -7.44
CA GLY A 404 7.09 16.72 -8.15
C GLY A 404 5.65 16.16 -8.21
N GLY A 405 4.91 16.21 -7.10
CA GLY A 405 3.51 15.80 -7.06
C GLY A 405 2.57 16.69 -7.87
N GLU A 406 2.79 18.02 -7.89
CA GLU A 406 2.03 18.93 -8.76
C GLU A 406 2.31 18.64 -10.23
N ARG A 407 3.56 18.38 -10.61
CA ARG A 407 3.93 18.00 -11.99
C ARG A 407 3.26 16.67 -12.39
N ALA A 408 3.24 15.67 -11.48
CA ALA A 408 2.57 14.40 -11.72
C ALA A 408 1.06 14.57 -11.97
N ARG A 409 0.38 15.37 -11.13
CA ARG A 409 -1.05 15.71 -11.32
C ARG A 409 -1.29 16.45 -12.65
N LEU A 410 -0.38 17.35 -13.03
CA LEU A 410 -0.49 18.09 -14.30
C LEU A 410 -0.38 17.15 -15.51
N CYS A 411 0.57 16.21 -15.50
CA CYS A 411 0.69 15.19 -16.55
C CYS A 411 -0.59 14.35 -16.65
N LEU A 412 -1.14 13.94 -15.52
CA LEU A 412 -2.39 13.17 -15.47
C LEU A 412 -3.56 13.97 -16.03
N ALA A 413 -3.67 15.27 -15.70
CA ALA A 413 -4.68 16.16 -16.26
C ALA A 413 -4.59 16.27 -17.80
N GLY A 414 -3.37 16.47 -18.33
CA GLY A 414 -3.14 16.53 -19.78
C GLY A 414 -3.54 15.23 -20.49
N LEU A 415 -3.23 14.08 -19.88
CA LEU A 415 -3.61 12.78 -20.41
C LEU A 415 -5.13 12.59 -20.47
N LEU A 416 -5.85 12.98 -19.42
CA LEU A 416 -7.30 12.86 -19.34
C LEU A 416 -8.04 13.82 -20.27
N LEU A 417 -7.48 15.00 -20.58
CA LEU A 417 -8.04 15.95 -21.54
C LEU A 417 -7.92 15.47 -22.99
N SER A 418 -6.95 14.64 -23.29
CA SER A 418 -6.67 14.18 -24.66
C SER A 418 -7.61 13.10 -25.18
N GLN A 419 -8.56 12.59 -24.38
CA GLN A 419 -9.60 11.62 -24.76
C GLN A 419 -9.08 10.35 -25.44
N TYR A 420 -7.93 9.84 -25.02
CA TYR A 420 -7.41 8.54 -25.46
C TYR A 420 -8.39 7.41 -25.12
N ASN A 421 -8.45 6.37 -25.97
CA ASN A 421 -9.27 5.18 -25.72
C ASN A 421 -8.47 3.99 -25.17
N VAL A 422 -7.15 4.13 -25.07
CA VAL A 422 -6.24 3.23 -24.37
C VAL A 422 -5.32 4.06 -23.47
N LEU A 423 -5.30 3.78 -22.19
CA LEU A 423 -4.40 4.41 -21.23
C LEU A 423 -3.34 3.41 -20.78
N ILE A 424 -2.07 3.82 -20.84
CA ILE A 424 -0.92 3.04 -20.39
C ILE A 424 -0.27 3.82 -19.28
N LEU A 425 -0.34 3.27 -18.05
CA LEU A 425 0.03 3.98 -16.83
C LEU A 425 1.12 3.21 -16.09
N ASP A 426 2.34 3.77 -16.06
CA ASP A 426 3.46 3.19 -15.32
C ASP A 426 3.59 3.89 -13.96
N GLU A 427 3.16 3.19 -12.88
CA GLU A 427 3.15 3.66 -11.50
C GLU A 427 2.43 5.02 -11.30
N PRO A 428 1.15 5.16 -11.72
CA PRO A 428 0.46 6.45 -11.72
C PRO A 428 0.19 7.01 -10.32
N GLY A 429 0.20 6.18 -9.28
CA GLY A 429 0.01 6.58 -7.88
C GLY A 429 1.24 7.20 -7.23
N ASN A 430 2.43 7.01 -7.80
CA ASN A 430 3.65 7.56 -7.24
C ASN A 430 3.59 9.08 -7.17
N HIS A 431 3.95 9.65 -6.02
CA HIS A 431 3.90 11.09 -5.72
C HIS A 431 2.49 11.71 -5.61
N LEU A 432 1.43 10.91 -5.69
CA LEU A 432 0.06 11.35 -5.41
C LEU A 432 -0.26 11.10 -3.93
N ASP A 433 -1.11 11.92 -3.35
CA ASP A 433 -1.67 11.63 -2.03
C ASP A 433 -2.81 10.60 -2.12
N VAL A 434 -3.20 10.04 -0.98
CA VAL A 434 -4.21 8.99 -0.90
C VAL A 434 -5.54 9.42 -1.53
N ASP A 435 -5.96 10.67 -1.30
CA ASP A 435 -7.23 11.18 -1.83
C ASP A 435 -7.19 11.33 -3.36
N THR A 436 -6.04 11.73 -3.92
CA THR A 436 -5.84 11.82 -5.37
C THR A 436 -5.76 10.44 -6.03
N VAL A 437 -5.09 9.46 -5.39
CA VAL A 437 -5.04 8.06 -5.86
C VAL A 437 -6.45 7.46 -5.87
N GLU A 438 -7.25 7.73 -4.84
CA GLU A 438 -8.62 7.26 -4.73
C GLU A 438 -9.51 7.86 -5.82
N ALA A 439 -9.41 9.17 -6.06
CA ALA A 439 -10.13 9.84 -7.14
C ALA A 439 -9.71 9.33 -8.53
N LEU A 440 -8.42 9.00 -8.72
CA LEU A 440 -7.92 8.37 -9.93
C LEU A 440 -8.53 6.96 -10.11
N ALA A 441 -8.58 6.16 -9.04
CA ALA A 441 -9.21 4.84 -9.10
C ALA A 441 -10.68 4.92 -9.50
N GLU A 442 -11.45 5.86 -8.94
CA GLU A 442 -12.85 6.10 -9.33
C GLU A 442 -12.98 6.51 -10.80
N ALA A 443 -12.11 7.41 -11.26
CA ALA A 443 -12.10 7.82 -12.67
C ALA A 443 -11.81 6.64 -13.61
N LEU A 444 -10.83 5.77 -13.26
CA LEU A 444 -10.51 4.59 -14.06
C LEU A 444 -11.59 3.49 -14.00
N LEU A 445 -12.35 3.40 -12.90
CA LEU A 445 -13.53 2.53 -12.84
C LEU A 445 -14.66 3.01 -13.75
N ALA A 446 -14.87 4.32 -13.84
CA ALA A 446 -15.86 4.92 -14.72
C ALA A 446 -15.43 4.93 -16.20
N TYR A 447 -14.13 4.83 -16.46
CA TYR A 447 -13.56 4.84 -17.81
C TYR A 447 -13.92 3.59 -18.61
N LYS A 448 -14.50 3.76 -19.80
CA LYS A 448 -14.93 2.67 -20.67
C LYS A 448 -13.90 2.22 -21.70
N GLY A 449 -12.74 2.87 -21.75
CA GLY A 449 -11.60 2.48 -22.57
C GLY A 449 -10.78 1.38 -21.92
N THR A 450 -9.68 1.01 -22.57
CA THR A 450 -8.74 0.00 -22.08
C THR A 450 -7.67 0.67 -21.23
N VAL A 451 -7.31 0.04 -20.11
CA VAL A 451 -6.23 0.51 -19.24
C VAL A 451 -5.20 -0.60 -19.08
N VAL A 452 -3.94 -0.31 -19.33
CA VAL A 452 -2.81 -1.20 -19.02
C VAL A 452 -1.92 -0.47 -18.02
N PHE A 453 -1.69 -1.05 -16.85
CA PHE A 453 -1.00 -0.30 -15.80
C PHE A 453 -0.12 -1.17 -14.90
N THR A 454 0.89 -0.53 -14.31
CA THR A 454 1.63 -1.06 -13.17
C THR A 454 1.26 -0.28 -11.92
N SER A 455 1.29 -0.91 -10.78
CA SER A 455 1.21 -0.23 -9.47
C SER A 455 1.78 -1.12 -8.38
N HIS A 456 2.36 -0.49 -7.35
CA HIS A 456 2.73 -1.15 -6.11
C HIS A 456 1.67 -0.99 -5.01
N ASP A 457 0.65 -0.16 -5.24
CA ASP A 457 -0.47 0.03 -4.33
C ASP A 457 -1.49 -1.11 -4.48
N ARG A 458 -1.59 -1.95 -3.45
CA ARG A 458 -2.49 -3.12 -3.43
C ARG A 458 -3.96 -2.74 -3.43
N HIS A 459 -4.32 -1.65 -2.74
CA HIS A 459 -5.71 -1.19 -2.70
C HIS A 459 -6.15 -0.73 -4.09
N PHE A 460 -5.32 0.05 -4.76
CA PHE A 460 -5.55 0.48 -6.14
C PHE A 460 -5.66 -0.71 -7.10
N MET A 461 -4.72 -1.67 -7.02
CA MET A 461 -4.73 -2.89 -7.84
C MET A 461 -6.00 -3.72 -7.64
N LYS A 462 -6.35 -4.02 -6.38
CA LYS A 462 -7.54 -4.78 -6.02
C LYS A 462 -8.82 -4.13 -6.54
N ARG A 463 -8.89 -2.81 -6.49
CA ARG A 463 -10.08 -2.05 -6.86
C ARG A 463 -10.31 -1.98 -8.36
N ILE A 464 -9.27 -1.81 -9.16
CA ILE A 464 -9.43 -1.52 -10.60
C ILE A 464 -9.05 -2.66 -11.54
N ALA A 465 -8.16 -3.58 -11.16
CA ALA A 465 -7.72 -4.65 -12.04
C ALA A 465 -8.85 -5.62 -12.39
N THR A 466 -9.01 -5.89 -13.68
CA THR A 466 -9.90 -6.94 -14.19
C THR A 466 -9.11 -8.13 -14.74
N ASN A 467 -7.86 -7.89 -15.14
CA ASN A 467 -6.95 -8.90 -15.68
C ASN A 467 -5.58 -8.69 -15.05
N ILE A 468 -4.89 -9.78 -14.77
CA ILE A 468 -3.53 -9.78 -14.23
C ILE A 468 -2.57 -10.33 -15.28
N ILE A 469 -1.52 -9.58 -15.59
CA ILE A 469 -0.44 -9.99 -16.47
C ILE A 469 0.80 -10.14 -15.59
N GLU A 470 1.26 -11.38 -15.41
CA GLU A 470 2.45 -11.66 -14.61
C GLU A 470 3.70 -11.65 -15.48
N VAL A 471 4.71 -10.88 -15.01
CA VAL A 471 6.06 -10.85 -15.59
C VAL A 471 6.99 -11.54 -14.60
N ARG A 472 7.42 -12.77 -14.93
CA ARG A 472 8.21 -13.59 -14.03
C ARG A 472 9.16 -14.50 -14.80
N ASP A 473 10.41 -14.60 -14.35
CA ASP A 473 11.44 -15.54 -14.83
C ASP A 473 11.60 -15.56 -16.37
N GLY A 474 11.53 -14.39 -16.99
CA GLY A 474 11.68 -14.25 -18.44
C GLY A 474 10.42 -14.54 -19.26
N HIS A 475 9.27 -14.72 -18.61
CA HIS A 475 7.98 -14.94 -19.26
C HIS A 475 6.99 -13.82 -18.92
N VAL A 476 6.05 -13.56 -19.84
CA VAL A 476 4.92 -12.66 -19.63
C VAL A 476 3.65 -13.44 -19.93
N THR A 477 2.83 -13.68 -18.91
CA THR A 477 1.67 -14.56 -19.03
C THR A 477 0.42 -13.90 -18.45
N ASN A 478 -0.74 -14.28 -18.99
CA ASN A 478 -2.03 -13.88 -18.40
C ASN A 478 -2.34 -14.79 -17.21
N TYR A 479 -2.34 -14.24 -16.00
CA TYR A 479 -2.63 -15.00 -14.78
C TYR A 479 -4.12 -15.39 -14.74
N ARG A 480 -4.40 -16.67 -14.49
CA ARG A 480 -5.78 -17.19 -14.41
C ARG A 480 -6.35 -16.94 -13.02
N GLY A 481 -6.93 -15.78 -12.80
CA GLY A 481 -7.54 -15.40 -11.54
C GLY A 481 -7.63 -13.89 -11.39
N ASP A 482 -8.28 -13.45 -10.32
CA ASP A 482 -8.32 -12.06 -9.91
C ASP A 482 -7.06 -11.67 -9.09
N TYR A 483 -6.99 -10.40 -8.72
CA TYR A 483 -5.85 -9.92 -7.94
C TYR A 483 -5.77 -10.53 -6.53
N GLU A 484 -6.90 -10.90 -5.93
CA GLU A 484 -6.92 -11.57 -4.62
C GLU A 484 -6.34 -12.99 -4.71
N SER A 485 -6.68 -13.73 -5.76
CA SER A 485 -6.10 -15.05 -6.02
C SER A 485 -4.60 -14.97 -6.26
N TYR A 486 -4.14 -13.93 -6.97
CA TYR A 486 -2.71 -13.68 -7.17
C TYR A 486 -2.00 -13.37 -5.84
N LEU A 487 -2.56 -12.49 -5.02
CA LEU A 487 -2.04 -12.21 -3.68
C LEU A 487 -1.94 -13.46 -2.82
N TYR A 488 -2.98 -14.30 -2.84
CA TYR A 488 -2.99 -15.55 -2.09
C TYR A 488 -1.87 -16.50 -2.54
N SER A 489 -1.64 -16.64 -3.85
CA SER A 489 -0.57 -17.51 -4.37
C SER A 489 0.81 -17.01 -3.95
N VAL A 490 1.07 -15.71 -4.02
CA VAL A 490 2.34 -15.11 -3.59
C VAL A 490 2.55 -15.27 -2.08
N ASN A 491 1.51 -15.05 -1.27
CA ASN A 491 1.58 -15.28 0.19
C ASN A 491 1.91 -16.75 0.50
N LYS A 492 1.26 -17.68 -0.16
CA LYS A 492 1.50 -19.12 0.03
C LYS A 492 2.94 -19.51 -0.31
N GLU A 493 3.49 -19.01 -1.41
CA GLU A 493 4.89 -19.24 -1.77
C GLU A 493 5.87 -18.73 -0.69
N ILE A 494 5.59 -17.57 -0.09
CA ILE A 494 6.41 -17.00 0.98
C ILE A 494 6.32 -17.86 2.25
N GLU A 495 5.09 -18.25 2.66
CA GLU A 495 4.90 -19.10 3.84
C GLU A 495 5.55 -20.47 3.70
N ASP A 496 5.47 -21.07 2.52
CA ASP A 496 6.12 -22.36 2.25
C ASP A 496 7.65 -22.22 2.31
N GLY A 497 8.21 -21.14 1.78
CA GLY A 497 9.64 -20.80 1.94
C GLY A 497 10.07 -20.61 3.40
N GLU A 498 9.26 -19.94 4.23
CA GLU A 498 9.52 -19.78 5.67
C GLU A 498 9.45 -21.12 6.41
N ARG A 499 8.50 -22.00 6.07
CA ARG A 499 8.39 -23.36 6.65
C ARG A 499 9.58 -24.24 6.30
N GLU A 500 10.12 -24.15 5.09
CA GLU A 500 11.33 -24.87 4.69
C GLU A 500 12.55 -24.39 5.47
N LEU A 501 12.69 -23.09 5.69
CA LEU A 501 13.74 -22.50 6.52
C LEU A 501 13.67 -23.01 7.97
N ALA A 502 12.49 -23.02 8.57
CA ALA A 502 12.28 -23.51 9.93
C ALA A 502 12.64 -25.01 10.05
N LYS A 503 12.30 -25.83 9.03
CA LYS A 503 12.70 -27.24 8.98
C LYS A 503 14.21 -27.44 8.78
N GLY A 504 14.87 -26.55 8.05
CA GLY A 504 16.34 -26.55 7.86
C GLY A 504 17.09 -26.25 9.16
N LEU A 505 16.62 -25.29 9.93
CA LEU A 505 17.20 -24.92 11.24
C LEU A 505 17.03 -26.03 12.31
N SER A 506 15.96 -26.82 12.24
CA SER A 506 15.73 -27.94 13.18
C SER A 506 16.56 -29.18 12.88
N LYS A 507 17.26 -29.25 11.74
CA LYS A 507 18.11 -30.37 11.31
C LYS A 507 19.61 -30.16 11.52
N ALA A 508 20.05 -29.15 12.27
CA ALA A 508 21.46 -29.01 12.63
C ALA A 508 21.88 -30.16 13.57
N PRO A 509 22.88 -30.99 13.22
CA PRO A 509 23.25 -32.12 14.05
C PRO A 509 23.97 -31.64 15.32
N PRO A 510 23.77 -32.29 16.47
CA PRO A 510 24.52 -31.99 17.68
C PRO A 510 26.01 -32.27 17.46
N ARG A 511 26.85 -31.29 17.77
CA ARG A 511 28.31 -31.40 17.73
C ARG A 511 28.79 -32.48 18.69
N GLY A 512 29.40 -33.50 18.14
CA GLY A 512 30.62 -34.15 18.58
C GLY A 512 30.60 -35.08 19.78
N THR A 513 30.81 -36.35 19.52
CA THR A 513 31.85 -37.10 20.24
C THR A 513 32.48 -38.15 19.32
N LYS A 514 33.81 -38.16 19.31
CA LYS A 514 34.66 -39.12 18.62
C LYS A 514 34.52 -40.54 19.22
N GLY A 515 34.40 -41.55 18.38
CA GLY A 515 34.58 -42.93 18.83
C GLY A 515 34.29 -43.97 17.75
N GLY A 516 35.33 -44.56 17.20
CA GLY A 516 35.60 -45.91 16.75
C GLY A 516 34.71 -46.65 15.74
N PRO A 517 35.28 -47.44 14.85
CA PRO A 517 34.55 -48.10 13.77
C PRO A 517 33.86 -49.39 14.24
N SER A 518 32.61 -49.59 13.89
CA SER A 518 31.93 -50.87 14.05
C SER A 518 30.95 -51.13 12.92
N LYS A 519 31.28 -52.14 12.13
CA LYS A 519 30.51 -53.13 11.39
C LYS A 519 29.15 -52.79 10.79
N SER A 520 29.06 -53.02 9.49
CA SER A 520 27.92 -53.16 8.62
C SER A 520 26.70 -53.82 9.29
N ALA A 521 25.55 -53.10 9.34
CA ALA A 521 24.25 -53.69 9.54
C ALA A 521 23.26 -53.12 8.50
N LYS A 522 22.48 -54.02 7.92
CA LYS A 522 21.47 -53.83 6.91
C LYS A 522 20.52 -52.67 7.24
N ALA A 523 20.14 -51.91 6.19
CA ALA A 523 19.08 -50.91 6.25
C ALA A 523 17.76 -51.56 6.71
N PRO A 524 16.98 -50.93 7.62
CA PRO A 524 15.61 -51.29 7.86
C PRO A 524 14.73 -50.70 6.75
N SER A 525 13.89 -51.56 6.19
CA SER A 525 12.78 -51.22 5.29
C SER A 525 11.90 -50.14 5.94
N GLY A 526 11.56 -49.09 5.17
CA GLY A 526 10.61 -48.04 5.58
C GLY A 526 9.22 -48.60 5.95
N PRO A 527 8.38 -47.80 6.62
CA PRO A 527 7.06 -48.23 7.01
C PRO A 527 6.23 -48.68 5.78
N PRO A 528 5.34 -49.66 5.94
CA PRO A 528 4.58 -50.19 4.81
C PRO A 528 3.74 -49.07 4.18
N ARG A 529 3.89 -48.89 2.87
CA ARG A 529 3.05 -47.96 2.09
C ARG A 529 1.61 -48.40 2.23
N ARG A 530 0.73 -47.50 2.70
CA ARG A 530 -0.70 -47.69 2.76
C ARG A 530 -1.24 -47.93 1.36
N SER A 531 -2.25 -48.78 1.21
CA SER A 531 -2.86 -49.05 -0.08
C SER A 531 -3.76 -47.87 -0.50
N GLU A 532 -3.73 -47.51 -1.79
CA GLU A 532 -4.57 -46.45 -2.38
C GLU A 532 -6.05 -46.53 -1.94
N ARG A 533 -6.57 -47.76 -1.79
CA ARG A 533 -7.95 -48.03 -1.35
C ARG A 533 -8.20 -47.64 0.11
N GLU A 534 -7.18 -47.75 0.97
CA GLU A 534 -7.26 -47.32 2.37
C GLU A 534 -7.21 -45.81 2.50
N ILE A 535 -6.35 -45.14 1.71
CA ILE A 535 -6.23 -43.68 1.67
C ILE A 535 -7.57 -43.06 1.19
N ARG A 536 -8.13 -43.53 0.10
CA ARG A 536 -9.43 -43.05 -0.42
C ARG A 536 -10.59 -43.25 0.58
N LYS A 537 -10.57 -44.35 1.35
CA LYS A 537 -11.57 -44.61 2.39
C LYS A 537 -11.43 -43.66 3.57
N GLU A 538 -10.19 -43.35 3.96
CA GLU A 538 -9.92 -42.41 5.03
C GLU A 538 -10.26 -40.98 4.61
N MET A 539 -9.98 -40.56 3.36
CA MET A 539 -10.40 -39.30 2.76
C MET A 539 -11.93 -39.13 2.82
N THR A 540 -12.70 -40.10 2.38
CA THR A 540 -14.17 -40.05 2.42
C THR A 540 -14.71 -39.89 3.85
N ASN A 541 -14.04 -40.48 4.86
CA ASN A 541 -14.43 -40.32 6.26
C ASN A 541 -14.12 -38.91 6.78
N ILE A 542 -12.97 -38.34 6.38
CA ILE A 542 -12.58 -36.97 6.76
C ILE A 542 -13.50 -35.95 6.08
N GLU A 543 -13.85 -36.11 4.81
CA GLU A 543 -14.84 -35.29 4.10
C GLU A 543 -16.19 -35.23 4.83
N ARG A 544 -16.66 -36.35 5.31
CA ARG A 544 -17.89 -36.40 6.13
C ARG A 544 -17.74 -35.68 7.46
N THR A 545 -16.55 -35.74 8.06
CA THR A 545 -16.24 -35.03 9.31
C THR A 545 -16.21 -33.53 9.09
N ILE A 546 -15.56 -33.06 8.01
CA ILE A 546 -15.49 -31.64 7.60
C ILE A 546 -16.91 -31.12 7.37
N ALA A 547 -17.71 -31.81 6.57
CA ALA A 547 -19.10 -31.43 6.29
C ALA A 547 -19.96 -31.33 7.55
N ARG A 548 -19.77 -32.25 8.51
CA ARG A 548 -20.47 -32.22 9.80
C ARG A 548 -20.06 -31.06 10.68
N LEU A 549 -18.76 -30.78 10.77
CA LEU A 549 -18.21 -29.67 11.57
C LEU A 549 -18.63 -28.31 10.99
N ASP A 550 -18.64 -28.19 9.67
CA ASP A 550 -19.05 -26.96 8.97
C ASP A 550 -20.56 -26.69 9.16
N GLU A 551 -21.39 -27.71 9.07
CA GLU A 551 -22.83 -27.59 9.35
C GLU A 551 -23.10 -27.22 10.81
N LEU A 552 -22.36 -27.80 11.76
CA LEU A 552 -22.47 -27.47 13.18
C LEU A 552 -22.04 -26.01 13.44
N LYS A 553 -20.93 -25.58 12.86
CA LYS A 553 -20.44 -24.18 12.95
C LYS A 553 -21.46 -23.20 12.40
N LYS A 554 -22.08 -23.52 11.26
CA LYS A 554 -23.13 -22.72 10.64
C LYS A 554 -24.39 -22.63 11.49
N GLN A 555 -24.82 -23.73 12.09
CA GLN A 555 -25.97 -23.76 13.02
C GLN A 555 -25.69 -22.96 14.29
N THR A 556 -24.50 -23.10 14.89
CA THR A 556 -24.10 -22.35 16.08
C THR A 556 -23.95 -20.85 15.79
N ASN A 557 -23.44 -20.46 14.61
CA ASN A 557 -23.39 -19.07 14.18
C ASN A 557 -24.81 -18.48 13.97
N ASN A 558 -25.73 -19.23 13.39
CA ASN A 558 -27.10 -18.77 13.24
C ASN A 558 -27.79 -18.58 14.61
N GLN A 559 -27.54 -19.47 15.57
CA GLN A 559 -28.04 -19.32 16.94
C GLN A 559 -27.42 -18.12 17.64
N LEU A 560 -26.10 -17.86 17.42
CA LEU A 560 -25.41 -16.69 17.95
C LEU A 560 -26.02 -15.37 17.42
N MET A 561 -26.40 -15.34 16.13
CA MET A 561 -27.06 -14.17 15.52
C MET A 561 -28.46 -13.91 16.09
N THR A 562 -29.12 -14.91 16.66
CA THR A 562 -30.48 -14.80 17.22
C THR A 562 -30.48 -14.73 18.76
N ALA A 563 -29.35 -14.94 19.41
CA ALA A 563 -29.24 -14.92 20.86
C ALA A 563 -29.42 -13.50 21.42
N THR A 564 -30.39 -13.34 22.32
CA THR A 564 -30.70 -12.07 23.02
C THR A 564 -30.11 -11.99 24.43
N ASP A 565 -29.68 -13.14 24.99
CA ASP A 565 -29.05 -13.20 26.31
C ASP A 565 -27.52 -13.14 26.18
N PRO A 566 -26.83 -12.20 26.87
CA PRO A 566 -25.39 -12.07 26.81
C PRO A 566 -24.61 -13.32 27.28
N ALA A 567 -25.15 -14.08 28.23
CA ALA A 567 -24.52 -15.30 28.73
C ALA A 567 -24.59 -16.43 27.71
N GLU A 568 -25.71 -16.56 27.01
CA GLU A 568 -25.91 -17.52 25.93
C GLU A 568 -25.07 -17.17 24.69
N ALA A 569 -24.99 -15.89 24.32
CA ALA A 569 -24.12 -15.39 23.24
C ALA A 569 -22.65 -15.70 23.50
N LEU A 570 -22.16 -15.52 24.71
CA LEU A 570 -20.77 -15.84 25.10
C LEU A 570 -20.50 -17.35 25.00
N ARG A 571 -21.45 -18.20 25.43
CA ARG A 571 -21.35 -19.65 25.31
C ARG A 571 -21.26 -20.10 23.87
N LEU A 572 -22.14 -19.60 23.00
CA LEU A 572 -22.18 -19.93 21.58
C LEU A 572 -20.93 -19.43 20.85
N HIS A 573 -20.42 -18.25 21.22
CA HIS A 573 -19.15 -17.74 20.71
C HIS A 573 -17.97 -18.65 21.05
N ASN A 574 -17.88 -19.11 22.28
CA ASN A 574 -16.83 -20.05 22.71
C ASN A 574 -16.95 -21.40 21.99
N GLU A 575 -18.17 -21.85 21.68
CA GLU A 575 -18.43 -23.08 20.95
C GLU A 575 -17.99 -22.96 19.48
N VAL A 576 -18.26 -21.82 18.81
CA VAL A 576 -17.73 -21.52 17.46
C VAL A 576 -16.21 -21.44 17.47
N ALA A 577 -15.63 -20.82 18.49
CA ALA A 577 -14.16 -20.73 18.66
C ALA A 577 -13.51 -22.12 18.85
N ALA A 578 -14.19 -23.07 19.50
CA ALA A 578 -13.71 -24.43 19.67
C ALA A 578 -13.86 -25.31 18.41
N LEU A 579 -14.88 -25.06 17.58
CA LEU A 579 -15.10 -25.78 16.32
C LEU A 579 -14.10 -25.37 15.21
N THR A 580 -13.63 -24.13 15.23
CA THR A 580 -12.73 -23.60 14.20
C THR A 580 -11.40 -24.37 14.10
N PRO A 581 -10.65 -24.66 15.20
CA PRO A 581 -9.42 -25.44 15.12
C PRO A 581 -9.68 -26.91 14.74
N GLN A 582 -10.83 -27.48 15.12
CA GLN A 582 -11.16 -28.86 14.75
C GLN A 582 -11.44 -28.99 13.25
N LEU A 583 -12.06 -27.98 12.64
CA LEU A 583 -12.28 -27.91 11.19
C LEU A 583 -10.93 -27.80 10.47
N ALA A 584 -10.06 -26.89 10.91
CA ALA A 584 -8.73 -26.71 10.33
C ALA A 584 -7.84 -27.94 10.41
N ASP A 585 -7.92 -28.72 11.52
CA ASP A 585 -7.17 -29.96 11.69
C ASP A 585 -7.70 -31.07 10.75
N ALA A 586 -9.02 -31.16 10.57
CA ALA A 586 -9.63 -32.10 9.63
C ALA A 586 -9.29 -31.76 8.17
N GLU A 587 -9.30 -30.49 7.79
CA GLU A 587 -8.90 -30.01 6.46
C GLU A 587 -7.42 -30.30 6.19
N LEU A 588 -6.54 -30.03 7.16
CA LEU A 588 -5.11 -30.34 7.05
C LEU A 588 -4.86 -31.83 6.82
N ARG A 589 -5.61 -32.69 7.53
CA ARG A 589 -5.50 -34.14 7.42
C ARG A 589 -6.03 -34.66 6.08
N TRP A 590 -7.05 -34.01 5.54
CA TRP A 590 -7.54 -34.30 4.18
C TRP A 590 -6.49 -33.93 3.12
N CYS A 591 -5.85 -32.76 3.23
CA CYS A 591 -4.77 -32.34 2.32
C CYS A 591 -3.58 -33.31 2.35
N THR A 592 -3.16 -33.76 3.55
CA THR A 592 -2.04 -34.74 3.66
C THR A 592 -2.36 -36.08 3.01
N LEU A 593 -3.61 -36.55 3.10
CA LEU A 593 -4.03 -37.78 2.42
C LEU A 593 -4.14 -37.62 0.90
N GLN A 594 -4.47 -36.41 0.43
CA GLN A 594 -4.50 -36.10 -1.00
C GLN A 594 -3.09 -36.07 -1.58
N GLU A 595 -2.10 -35.57 -0.82
CA GLU A 595 -0.68 -35.64 -1.20
C GLU A 595 -0.17 -37.08 -1.22
N GLU A 596 -0.50 -37.91 -0.20
CA GLU A 596 -0.18 -39.35 -0.18
C GLU A 596 -0.79 -40.10 -1.37
N LEU A 597 -1.96 -39.69 -1.85
CA LEU A 597 -2.62 -40.29 -3.02
C LEU A 597 -1.93 -39.89 -4.34
N GLY A 598 -1.50 -38.60 -4.45
CA GLY A 598 -0.76 -38.09 -5.63
C GLY A 598 0.65 -38.62 -5.75
N GLU A 599 1.28 -39.09 -4.66
CA GLU A 599 2.56 -39.80 -4.68
C GLU A 599 2.43 -41.30 -4.99
N ALA A 600 1.20 -41.82 -5.00
CA ALA A 600 0.90 -43.22 -5.26
C ALA A 600 0.45 -43.51 -6.72
N GLU A 601 0.11 -42.47 -7.50
CA GLU A 601 -0.07 -42.48 -8.95
C GLU A 601 1.26 -42.19 -9.68
#